data_7a6e3358dfcb429e9a12fb03d857c36e
#
_entry.id   7a6e3358dfcb429e9a12fb03d857c36e
#
_cell.length_a   1.000
_cell.length_b   1.000
_cell.length_c   1.000
_cell.angle_alpha   90.00
_cell.angle_beta   90.00
_cell.angle_gamma   90.00
#
_symmetry.space_group_name_H-M   'P 1'
#
loop_
_entity.id
_entity.type
_entity.pdbx_description
1 polymer ?
#
loop_
_entity_poly.entity_id
_entity_poly.type
_entity_poly.pdbx_seq_one_letter_code
_entity_poly.pdbx_strand_id
1 'polypeptide(L)'
;NVTASHNPKEYNGYKVYWEDGAQLPPHHAAAIAQKMEEIDIFTGVKTMDFALAQAEGMVSMLSGETDAKFMEQVMGQVNDRAAVEKVADTFKMVYTPFHGTGYKLIPEALQRLGVKHLLCVPEQMILDGDFPTVISPNPENPEGFTLAIALANAEGADFILGSDPDADRVGIMVKNPAGDFIPLSGNQTGVLLLDYLIGAKKRAGTLPQNAVALKTIVTTEMARKVAQVNGVTCYDTFTGFKFMAEKKNQLEADGSGKVIFSYEESYGYMLGDYVRDKDAVTAALVLTEMAAWYAGQGMTLYDALQALFAKYGFYGERTLNLVMPGLDGLQKMKALMDNLRAKPLTEIAGVAVLGRKDYADGTDTEVATGAITKMELCGSNVLKYKLADGTDLIVRPSGTEPKVKVYILAQGETQAACAAKVEQYAAWAETLRK
;
A
#
# COMPACT_ATOMS: atom_id res chain seq x y z
N ASN A 1 -5.19 -8.73 -16.90
CA ASN A 1 -6.02 -7.66 -16.37
C ASN A 1 -5.68 -6.34 -17.04
N VAL A 2 -6.70 -5.65 -17.57
CA VAL A 2 -6.53 -4.33 -18.21
C VAL A 2 -6.96 -3.27 -17.21
N THR A 3 -5.99 -2.49 -16.70
CA THR A 3 -6.24 -1.44 -15.71
C THR A 3 -5.09 -0.46 -15.64
N ALA A 4 -5.39 0.83 -15.50
CA ALA A 4 -4.42 1.86 -15.13
C ALA A 4 -4.35 2.09 -13.62
N SER A 5 -5.00 1.21 -12.80
CA SER A 5 -5.09 1.35 -11.34
C SER A 5 -5.71 2.71 -10.97
N HIS A 6 -5.02 3.48 -10.15
CA HIS A 6 -5.40 4.79 -9.64
C HIS A 6 -4.92 5.98 -10.49
N ASN A 7 -4.35 5.72 -11.66
CA ASN A 7 -3.88 6.78 -12.55
C ASN A 7 -5.06 7.54 -13.18
N PRO A 8 -4.84 8.81 -13.60
CA PRO A 8 -5.82 9.56 -14.38
C PRO A 8 -6.29 8.82 -15.64
N LYS A 9 -7.45 9.20 -16.17
CA LYS A 9 -8.15 8.53 -17.27
C LYS A 9 -7.36 8.41 -18.59
N GLU A 10 -6.37 9.27 -18.79
CA GLU A 10 -5.50 9.26 -19.97
C GLU A 10 -4.52 8.08 -19.99
N TYR A 11 -4.36 7.39 -18.85
CA TYR A 11 -3.48 6.25 -18.73
C TYR A 11 -4.21 4.93 -18.98
N ASN A 12 -3.46 3.95 -19.46
CA ASN A 12 -3.90 2.57 -19.57
C ASN A 12 -2.79 1.66 -19.06
N GLY A 13 -3.10 0.40 -18.79
CA GLY A 13 -2.15 -0.58 -18.30
C GLY A 13 -2.59 -2.01 -18.54
N TYR A 14 -1.63 -2.90 -18.50
CA TYR A 14 -1.83 -4.33 -18.67
C TYR A 14 -1.03 -5.08 -17.60
N LYS A 15 -1.74 -5.76 -16.70
CA LYS A 15 -1.15 -6.60 -15.64
C LYS A 15 -1.29 -8.07 -16.05
N VAL A 16 -0.20 -8.83 -15.97
CA VAL A 16 -0.17 -10.26 -16.26
C VAL A 16 0.14 -11.04 -15.00
N TYR A 17 -0.62 -12.10 -14.77
CA TYR A 17 -0.50 -12.97 -13.61
C TYR A 17 -0.07 -14.37 -14.04
N TRP A 18 0.62 -15.09 -13.16
CA TRP A 18 1.08 -16.44 -13.39
C TRP A 18 0.10 -17.46 -12.77
N GLU A 19 0.44 -18.75 -12.89
CA GLU A 19 -0.40 -19.86 -12.41
C GLU A 19 -0.60 -19.88 -10.88
N ASP A 20 0.30 -19.23 -10.13
CA ASP A 20 0.21 -19.06 -8.67
C ASP A 20 -0.70 -17.89 -8.26
N GLY A 21 -1.25 -17.13 -9.22
CA GLY A 21 -2.06 -15.94 -8.98
C GLY A 21 -1.28 -14.67 -8.65
N ALA A 22 0.07 -14.71 -8.65
CA ALA A 22 0.91 -13.53 -8.47
C ALA A 22 1.18 -12.83 -9.81
N GLN A 23 1.47 -11.51 -9.78
CA GLN A 23 1.99 -10.81 -10.96
C GLN A 23 3.31 -11.44 -11.41
N LEU A 24 3.51 -11.50 -12.72
CA LEU A 24 4.70 -12.08 -13.32
C LEU A 24 5.99 -11.52 -12.72
N PRO A 25 6.93 -12.40 -12.31
CA PRO A 25 8.26 -11.98 -11.91
C PRO A 25 9.03 -11.42 -13.13
N PRO A 26 10.09 -10.61 -12.88
CA PRO A 26 10.79 -9.85 -13.93
C PRO A 26 11.30 -10.70 -15.10
N HIS A 27 11.77 -11.92 -14.85
CA HIS A 27 12.33 -12.79 -15.87
C HIS A 27 11.29 -13.31 -16.87
N HIS A 28 10.06 -13.62 -16.43
CA HIS A 28 8.96 -13.96 -17.33
C HIS A 28 8.41 -12.72 -18.05
N ALA A 29 8.31 -11.60 -17.34
CA ALA A 29 7.83 -10.34 -17.91
C ALA A 29 8.75 -9.87 -19.07
N ALA A 30 10.06 -10.02 -18.94
CA ALA A 30 11.02 -9.66 -19.99
C ALA A 30 10.80 -10.44 -21.30
N ALA A 31 10.52 -11.73 -21.21
CA ALA A 31 10.24 -12.56 -22.39
C ALA A 31 8.96 -12.14 -23.12
N ILE A 32 7.92 -11.76 -22.38
CA ILE A 32 6.67 -11.25 -22.95
C ILE A 32 6.90 -9.87 -23.58
N ALA A 33 7.59 -8.96 -22.89
CA ALA A 33 7.91 -7.63 -23.42
C ALA A 33 8.68 -7.72 -24.75
N GLN A 34 9.67 -8.61 -24.83
CA GLN A 34 10.41 -8.85 -26.08
C GLN A 34 9.48 -9.27 -27.22
N LYS A 35 8.50 -10.15 -26.95
CA LYS A 35 7.51 -10.55 -27.96
C LYS A 35 6.58 -9.42 -28.38
N MET A 36 6.23 -8.53 -27.45
CA MET A 36 5.41 -7.36 -27.78
C MET A 36 6.15 -6.37 -28.69
N GLU A 37 7.47 -6.20 -28.54
CA GLU A 37 8.29 -5.35 -29.41
C GLU A 37 8.36 -5.86 -30.86
N GLU A 38 8.13 -7.14 -31.10
CA GLU A 38 8.10 -7.74 -32.46
C GLU A 38 6.80 -7.43 -33.21
N ILE A 39 5.77 -6.91 -32.52
CA ILE A 39 4.44 -6.68 -33.09
C ILE A 39 4.31 -5.23 -33.57
N ASP A 40 4.04 -5.02 -34.84
CA ASP A 40 3.64 -3.71 -35.37
C ASP A 40 2.25 -3.36 -34.82
N ILE A 41 2.15 -2.26 -34.07
CA ILE A 41 0.92 -1.86 -33.38
C ILE A 41 -0.22 -1.46 -34.34
N PHE A 42 0.08 -1.12 -35.60
CA PHE A 42 -0.93 -0.71 -36.57
C PHE A 42 -1.38 -1.87 -37.47
N THR A 43 -0.53 -2.84 -37.75
CA THR A 43 -0.81 -3.91 -38.71
C THR A 43 -0.75 -5.32 -38.12
N GLY A 44 -0.07 -5.48 -36.97
CA GLY A 44 0.14 -6.79 -36.32
C GLY A 44 -0.93 -7.16 -35.30
N VAL A 45 -1.75 -6.21 -34.85
CA VAL A 45 -2.80 -6.47 -33.84
C VAL A 45 -4.00 -7.13 -34.50
N LYS A 46 -4.32 -8.36 -34.04
CA LYS A 46 -5.51 -9.09 -34.51
C LYS A 46 -6.73 -8.64 -33.70
N THR A 47 -7.81 -8.31 -34.38
CA THR A 47 -9.09 -7.90 -33.79
C THR A 47 -10.22 -8.78 -34.28
N MET A 48 -11.26 -8.90 -33.47
CA MET A 48 -12.48 -9.63 -33.80
C MET A 48 -13.69 -8.84 -33.25
N ASP A 49 -14.83 -8.97 -33.90
CA ASP A 49 -16.09 -8.45 -33.38
C ASP A 49 -16.42 -9.11 -32.03
N PHE A 50 -16.88 -8.30 -31.07
CA PHE A 50 -17.10 -8.77 -29.69
C PHE A 50 -18.20 -9.84 -29.60
N ALA A 51 -19.32 -9.66 -30.34
CA ALA A 51 -20.42 -10.62 -30.32
C ALA A 51 -20.01 -11.96 -30.95
N LEU A 52 -19.19 -11.92 -32.03
CA LEU A 52 -18.61 -13.10 -32.64
C LEU A 52 -17.64 -13.80 -31.67
N ALA A 53 -16.77 -13.06 -31.01
CA ALA A 53 -15.85 -13.61 -30.00
C ALA A 53 -16.58 -14.30 -28.84
N GLN A 54 -17.72 -13.73 -28.39
CA GLN A 54 -18.59 -14.39 -27.40
C GLN A 54 -19.24 -15.68 -27.98
N ALA A 55 -19.78 -15.62 -29.20
CA ALA A 55 -20.41 -16.76 -29.84
C ALA A 55 -19.44 -17.93 -30.05
N GLU A 56 -18.18 -17.64 -30.36
CA GLU A 56 -17.10 -18.62 -30.50
C GLU A 56 -16.47 -19.07 -29.18
N GLY A 57 -16.94 -18.55 -28.03
CA GLY A 57 -16.43 -18.89 -26.70
C GLY A 57 -15.05 -18.31 -26.37
N MET A 58 -14.54 -17.36 -27.18
CA MET A 58 -13.27 -16.67 -26.91
C MET A 58 -13.39 -15.62 -25.81
N VAL A 59 -14.61 -15.12 -25.58
CA VAL A 59 -14.95 -14.22 -24.48
C VAL A 59 -16.08 -14.84 -23.66
N SER A 60 -15.87 -14.95 -22.35
CA SER A 60 -16.88 -15.42 -21.41
C SER A 60 -16.99 -14.45 -20.21
N MET A 61 -18.23 -14.30 -19.72
CA MET A 61 -18.45 -13.53 -18.49
C MET A 61 -18.34 -14.46 -17.29
N LEU A 62 -17.59 -14.02 -16.28
CA LEU A 62 -17.50 -14.76 -15.01
C LEU A 62 -18.88 -14.81 -14.34
N SER A 63 -19.22 -15.96 -13.79
CA SER A 63 -20.52 -16.19 -13.16
C SER A 63 -20.57 -15.68 -11.72
N GLY A 64 -21.77 -15.55 -11.17
CA GLY A 64 -21.99 -15.30 -9.75
C GLY A 64 -21.39 -16.36 -8.82
N GLU A 65 -21.09 -17.56 -9.33
CA GLU A 65 -20.37 -18.60 -8.58
C GLU A 65 -18.93 -18.15 -8.25
N THR A 66 -18.25 -17.45 -9.18
CA THR A 66 -16.93 -16.90 -8.93
C THR A 66 -16.96 -15.83 -7.85
N ASP A 67 -17.95 -14.90 -7.93
CA ASP A 67 -18.17 -13.89 -6.88
C ASP A 67 -18.44 -14.52 -5.51
N ALA A 68 -19.27 -15.59 -5.48
CA ALA A 68 -19.61 -16.28 -4.24
C ALA A 68 -18.38 -16.96 -3.59
N LYS A 69 -17.56 -17.65 -4.39
CA LYS A 69 -16.32 -18.28 -3.92
C LYS A 69 -15.32 -17.25 -3.42
N PHE A 70 -15.16 -16.14 -4.13
CA PHE A 70 -14.31 -15.04 -3.69
C PHE A 70 -14.79 -14.45 -2.36
N MET A 71 -16.09 -14.15 -2.27
CA MET A 71 -16.69 -13.61 -1.05
C MET A 71 -16.59 -14.55 0.15
N GLU A 72 -16.66 -15.87 -0.05
CA GLU A 72 -16.39 -16.86 1.00
C GLU A 72 -14.99 -16.72 1.58
N GLN A 73 -13.97 -16.55 0.72
CA GLN A 73 -12.58 -16.33 1.14
C GLN A 73 -12.41 -15.00 1.86
N VAL A 74 -13.03 -13.93 1.35
CA VAL A 74 -13.06 -12.61 1.99
C VAL A 74 -13.65 -12.70 3.40
N MET A 75 -14.83 -13.30 3.54
CA MET A 75 -15.48 -13.46 4.85
C MET A 75 -14.70 -14.36 5.80
N GLY A 76 -13.89 -15.27 5.30
CA GLY A 76 -12.96 -16.09 6.08
C GLY A 76 -11.84 -15.29 6.75
N GLN A 77 -11.64 -14.01 6.39
CA GLN A 77 -10.63 -13.14 7.00
C GLN A 77 -11.16 -12.34 8.20
N VAL A 78 -12.44 -12.46 8.54
CA VAL A 78 -13.02 -11.85 9.75
C VAL A 78 -12.39 -12.47 10.99
N ASN A 79 -11.89 -11.63 11.89
CA ASN A 79 -11.24 -12.05 13.13
C ASN A 79 -12.15 -11.93 14.37
N ASP A 80 -13.02 -10.90 14.41
CA ASP A 80 -13.86 -10.60 15.58
C ASP A 80 -15.23 -10.01 15.13
N ARG A 81 -16.12 -10.87 14.65
CA ARG A 81 -17.49 -10.47 14.26
C ARG A 81 -18.27 -9.82 15.41
N ALA A 82 -18.06 -10.29 16.65
CA ALA A 82 -18.77 -9.78 17.81
C ALA A 82 -18.43 -8.30 18.09
N ALA A 83 -17.25 -7.85 17.72
CA ALA A 83 -16.88 -6.42 17.83
C ALA A 83 -17.75 -5.54 16.93
N VAL A 84 -18.09 -6.00 15.72
CA VAL A 84 -18.98 -5.28 14.79
C VAL A 84 -20.42 -5.31 15.30
N GLU A 85 -20.91 -6.47 15.74
CA GLU A 85 -22.26 -6.64 16.30
C GLU A 85 -22.51 -5.75 17.51
N LYS A 86 -21.50 -5.56 18.37
CA LYS A 86 -21.56 -4.70 19.57
C LYS A 86 -21.90 -3.25 19.25
N VAL A 87 -21.45 -2.72 18.13
CA VAL A 87 -21.64 -1.30 17.73
C VAL A 87 -22.58 -1.15 16.55
N ALA A 88 -23.17 -2.23 16.04
CA ALA A 88 -23.92 -2.24 14.80
C ALA A 88 -25.07 -1.23 14.73
N ASP A 89 -25.68 -0.87 15.87
CA ASP A 89 -26.80 0.07 15.93
C ASP A 89 -26.36 1.55 15.96
N THR A 90 -25.10 1.82 16.23
CA THR A 90 -24.59 3.19 16.40
C THR A 90 -23.47 3.55 15.45
N PHE A 91 -22.63 2.58 15.02
CA PHE A 91 -21.50 2.80 14.13
C PHE A 91 -21.99 3.05 12.69
N LYS A 92 -21.72 4.26 12.21
CA LYS A 92 -22.07 4.67 10.84
C LYS A 92 -20.80 4.87 10.01
N MET A 93 -20.82 4.41 8.77
CA MET A 93 -19.70 4.60 7.87
C MET A 93 -20.14 5.01 6.47
N VAL A 94 -19.24 5.70 5.78
CA VAL A 94 -19.39 6.06 4.37
C VAL A 94 -18.38 5.29 3.54
N TYR A 95 -18.82 4.82 2.37
CA TYR A 95 -17.97 4.17 1.38
C TYR A 95 -18.04 4.87 0.03
N THR A 96 -16.89 4.96 -0.66
CA THR A 96 -16.79 5.38 -2.05
C THR A 96 -15.82 4.53 -2.86
N PRO A 97 -16.20 4.04 -4.04
CA PRO A 97 -15.33 3.31 -4.97
C PRO A 97 -14.60 4.23 -5.97
N PHE A 98 -14.73 5.55 -5.89
CA PHE A 98 -14.22 6.50 -6.89
C PHE A 98 -14.55 6.09 -8.34
N HIS A 99 -15.83 5.75 -8.61
CA HIS A 99 -16.32 5.24 -9.89
C HIS A 99 -15.76 3.87 -10.32
N GLY A 100 -15.08 3.16 -9.41
CA GLY A 100 -14.38 1.91 -9.69
C GLY A 100 -15.17 0.64 -9.38
N THR A 101 -14.53 -0.49 -9.62
CA THR A 101 -15.11 -1.85 -9.56
C THR A 101 -15.47 -2.32 -8.16
N GLY A 102 -14.95 -1.67 -7.11
CA GLY A 102 -15.29 -1.96 -5.72
C GLY A 102 -16.77 -1.74 -5.35
N TYR A 103 -17.54 -1.02 -6.18
CA TYR A 103 -18.93 -0.64 -5.92
C TYR A 103 -19.86 -1.81 -5.59
N LYS A 104 -19.56 -3.01 -6.09
CA LYS A 104 -20.40 -4.21 -5.90
C LYS A 104 -19.96 -5.02 -4.68
N LEU A 105 -18.72 -5.45 -4.64
CA LEU A 105 -18.27 -6.46 -3.67
C LEU A 105 -17.94 -5.86 -2.30
N ILE A 106 -17.46 -4.63 -2.22
CA ILE A 106 -17.13 -4.01 -0.92
C ILE A 106 -18.42 -3.77 -0.09
N PRO A 107 -19.48 -3.11 -0.61
CA PRO A 107 -20.73 -2.99 0.15
C PRO A 107 -21.32 -4.34 0.57
N GLU A 108 -21.27 -5.35 -0.31
CA GLU A 108 -21.74 -6.69 0.01
C GLU A 108 -20.95 -7.31 1.17
N ALA A 109 -19.61 -7.22 1.15
CA ALA A 109 -18.76 -7.72 2.22
C ALA A 109 -19.07 -7.03 3.56
N LEU A 110 -19.23 -5.70 3.56
CA LEU A 110 -19.53 -4.92 4.76
C LEU A 110 -20.93 -5.25 5.33
N GLN A 111 -21.93 -5.44 4.47
CA GLN A 111 -23.25 -5.89 4.89
C GLN A 111 -23.22 -7.31 5.49
N ARG A 112 -22.50 -8.24 4.86
CA ARG A 112 -22.29 -9.59 5.38
C ARG A 112 -21.50 -9.62 6.69
N LEU A 113 -20.62 -8.64 6.92
CA LEU A 113 -19.92 -8.44 8.20
C LEU A 113 -20.89 -8.06 9.33
N GLY A 114 -22.00 -7.37 9.00
CA GLY A 114 -23.02 -6.93 9.95
C GLY A 114 -23.11 -5.41 10.11
N VAL A 115 -22.50 -4.64 9.21
CA VAL A 115 -22.62 -3.18 9.21
C VAL A 115 -24.06 -2.78 8.84
N LYS A 116 -24.79 -2.17 9.76
CA LYS A 116 -26.19 -1.75 9.55
C LYS A 116 -26.31 -0.37 8.89
N HIS A 117 -25.40 0.54 9.20
CA HIS A 117 -25.44 1.94 8.73
C HIS A 117 -24.29 2.22 7.76
N LEU A 118 -24.31 1.52 6.62
CA LEU A 118 -23.43 1.75 5.49
C LEU A 118 -24.08 2.76 4.53
N LEU A 119 -23.42 3.89 4.32
CA LEU A 119 -23.80 4.93 3.37
C LEU A 119 -22.80 4.89 2.21
N CYS A 120 -23.30 4.80 0.97
CA CYS A 120 -22.44 4.88 -0.21
C CYS A 120 -22.64 6.24 -0.89
N VAL A 121 -21.58 6.84 -1.43
CA VAL A 121 -21.65 8.11 -2.19
C VAL A 121 -22.32 7.85 -3.53
N PRO A 122 -23.58 8.31 -3.75
CA PRO A 122 -24.36 7.86 -4.91
C PRO A 122 -23.70 8.20 -6.25
N GLU A 123 -23.11 9.37 -6.37
CA GLU A 123 -22.46 9.84 -7.58
C GLU A 123 -21.23 8.99 -7.95
N GLN A 124 -20.50 8.52 -6.95
CA GLN A 124 -19.27 7.74 -7.12
C GLN A 124 -19.51 6.24 -7.21
N MET A 125 -20.73 5.76 -6.92
CA MET A 125 -21.13 4.36 -7.12
C MET A 125 -21.42 4.01 -8.59
N ILE A 126 -21.43 5.01 -9.46
CA ILE A 126 -21.62 4.82 -10.90
C ILE A 126 -20.25 4.52 -11.54
N LEU A 127 -20.15 3.37 -12.23
CA LEU A 127 -18.95 3.04 -13.00
C LEU A 127 -18.75 4.04 -14.13
N ASP A 128 -17.66 4.80 -14.09
CA ASP A 128 -17.35 5.80 -15.10
C ASP A 128 -15.81 5.96 -15.24
N GLY A 129 -15.29 5.58 -16.40
CA GLY A 129 -13.87 5.70 -16.72
C GLY A 129 -13.36 7.12 -16.91
N ASP A 130 -14.27 8.11 -16.99
CA ASP A 130 -13.93 9.54 -17.03
C ASP A 130 -13.72 10.13 -15.62
N PHE A 131 -14.11 9.42 -14.55
CA PHE A 131 -13.96 9.85 -13.15
C PHE A 131 -14.48 11.26 -12.87
N PRO A 132 -15.75 11.57 -13.20
CA PRO A 132 -16.25 12.96 -13.30
C PRO A 132 -16.24 13.73 -11.97
N THR A 133 -16.13 13.06 -10.83
CA THR A 133 -16.16 13.70 -9.50
C THR A 133 -14.79 13.71 -8.80
N VAL A 134 -13.74 13.19 -9.43
CA VAL A 134 -12.39 13.14 -8.86
C VAL A 134 -11.36 13.50 -9.92
N ILE A 135 -10.34 14.27 -9.56
CA ILE A 135 -9.22 14.62 -10.45
C ILE A 135 -8.31 13.41 -10.66
N SER A 136 -8.07 12.68 -9.58
CA SER A 136 -7.31 11.43 -9.60
C SER A 136 -7.98 10.43 -8.66
N PRO A 137 -8.38 9.25 -9.15
CA PRO A 137 -9.09 8.25 -8.35
C PRO A 137 -8.13 7.45 -7.43
N ASN A 138 -7.21 8.15 -6.78
CA ASN A 138 -6.20 7.60 -5.88
C ASN A 138 -6.59 7.89 -4.43
N PRO A 139 -6.78 6.88 -3.57
CA PRO A 139 -7.13 7.09 -2.16
C PRO A 139 -6.01 7.78 -1.33
N GLU A 140 -4.83 8.01 -1.90
CA GLU A 140 -3.82 8.90 -1.32
C GLU A 140 -4.21 10.38 -1.41
N ASN A 141 -5.12 10.74 -2.34
CA ASN A 141 -5.52 12.11 -2.60
C ASN A 141 -6.79 12.47 -1.82
N PRO A 142 -6.73 13.33 -0.80
CA PRO A 142 -7.90 13.69 0.01
C PRO A 142 -9.05 14.32 -0.78
N GLU A 143 -8.77 14.93 -1.94
CA GLU A 143 -9.79 15.58 -2.78
C GLU A 143 -10.86 14.61 -3.28
N GLY A 144 -10.51 13.34 -3.55
CA GLY A 144 -11.46 12.31 -3.97
C GLY A 144 -12.53 12.01 -2.90
N PHE A 145 -12.24 12.28 -1.64
CA PHE A 145 -13.14 12.09 -0.51
C PHE A 145 -14.10 13.26 -0.26
N THR A 146 -14.05 14.33 -1.03
CA THR A 146 -14.86 15.55 -0.79
C THR A 146 -16.35 15.24 -0.63
N LEU A 147 -16.93 14.43 -1.54
CA LEU A 147 -18.35 14.05 -1.46
C LEU A 147 -18.61 13.10 -0.28
N ALA A 148 -17.69 12.18 0.00
CA ALA A 148 -17.81 11.27 1.12
C ALA A 148 -17.75 11.99 2.47
N ILE A 149 -16.89 13.00 2.62
CA ILE A 149 -16.81 13.85 3.81
C ILE A 149 -18.09 14.66 3.99
N ALA A 150 -18.63 15.24 2.90
CA ALA A 150 -19.89 15.97 2.96
C ALA A 150 -21.05 15.08 3.42
N LEU A 151 -21.17 13.87 2.86
CA LEU A 151 -22.18 12.90 3.25
C LEU A 151 -21.97 12.44 4.71
N ALA A 152 -20.73 12.16 5.11
CA ALA A 152 -20.41 11.73 6.46
C ALA A 152 -20.75 12.78 7.52
N ASN A 153 -20.51 14.06 7.23
CA ASN A 153 -20.86 15.16 8.12
C ASN A 153 -22.39 15.35 8.22
N ALA A 154 -23.10 15.24 7.11
CA ALA A 154 -24.56 15.38 7.07
C ALA A 154 -25.28 14.27 7.87
N GLU A 155 -24.79 13.05 7.78
CA GLU A 155 -25.38 11.86 8.39
C GLU A 155 -24.78 11.50 9.76
N GLY A 156 -23.75 12.21 10.20
CA GLY A 156 -23.04 11.96 11.46
C GLY A 156 -22.26 10.64 11.46
N ALA A 157 -21.62 10.29 10.34
CA ALA A 157 -20.83 9.06 10.26
C ALA A 157 -19.52 9.17 11.04
N ASP A 158 -18.99 8.01 11.45
CA ASP A 158 -17.79 7.89 12.29
C ASP A 158 -16.52 7.63 11.49
N PHE A 159 -16.68 7.06 10.27
CA PHE A 159 -15.60 6.49 9.49
C PHE A 159 -15.88 6.59 7.98
N ILE A 160 -14.87 6.87 7.18
CA ILE A 160 -14.98 6.88 5.72
C ILE A 160 -13.93 5.95 5.14
N LEU A 161 -14.32 5.19 4.12
CA LEU A 161 -13.49 4.28 3.38
C LEU A 161 -13.62 4.54 1.88
N GLY A 162 -12.49 4.62 1.16
CA GLY A 162 -12.47 4.77 -0.28
C GLY A 162 -11.53 3.75 -0.94
N SER A 163 -11.97 3.14 -2.04
CA SER A 163 -11.14 2.24 -2.84
C SER A 163 -10.82 2.85 -4.20
N ASP A 164 -9.64 2.49 -4.75
CA ASP A 164 -9.28 2.88 -6.11
C ASP A 164 -10.07 2.10 -7.18
N PRO A 165 -9.99 2.50 -8.49
CA PRO A 165 -10.86 1.94 -9.52
C PRO A 165 -10.76 0.44 -9.75
N ASP A 166 -9.59 -0.18 -9.62
CA ASP A 166 -9.43 -1.63 -9.76
C ASP A 166 -9.54 -2.38 -8.44
N ALA A 167 -9.93 -1.67 -7.37
CA ALA A 167 -10.22 -2.21 -6.04
C ALA A 167 -9.06 -3.04 -5.45
N ASP A 168 -7.84 -2.53 -5.59
CA ASP A 168 -6.65 -3.11 -4.98
C ASP A 168 -6.04 -2.23 -3.88
N ARG A 169 -6.48 -0.96 -3.72
CA ARG A 169 -6.06 -0.03 -2.67
C ARG A 169 -7.24 0.51 -1.87
N VAL A 170 -6.99 0.81 -0.60
CA VAL A 170 -8.00 1.40 0.30
C VAL A 170 -7.39 2.53 1.09
N GLY A 171 -8.02 3.70 1.02
CA GLY A 171 -7.76 4.83 1.92
C GLY A 171 -8.88 5.01 2.93
N ILE A 172 -8.55 5.59 4.08
CA ILE A 172 -9.51 5.86 5.15
C ILE A 172 -9.42 7.30 5.62
N MET A 173 -10.58 7.84 6.01
CA MET A 173 -10.67 9.12 6.70
C MET A 173 -11.24 8.90 8.10
N VAL A 174 -10.62 9.49 9.09
CA VAL A 174 -10.95 9.32 10.51
C VAL A 174 -11.17 10.67 11.15
N LYS A 175 -12.02 10.74 12.18
CA LYS A 175 -12.23 11.98 12.94
C LYS A 175 -11.07 12.27 13.86
N ASN A 176 -10.55 13.49 13.78
CA ASN A 176 -9.61 14.05 14.73
C ASN A 176 -10.36 14.55 16.00
N PRO A 177 -9.66 15.01 17.05
CA PRO A 177 -10.31 15.54 18.26
C PRO A 177 -11.19 16.80 18.04
N ALA A 178 -10.99 17.52 16.94
CA ALA A 178 -11.84 18.66 16.54
C ALA A 178 -13.13 18.21 15.82
N GLY A 179 -13.24 16.94 15.46
CA GLY A 179 -14.37 16.38 14.72
C GLY A 179 -14.20 16.41 13.20
N ASP A 180 -13.07 16.91 12.69
CA ASP A 180 -12.79 16.96 11.26
C ASP A 180 -12.31 15.59 10.75
N PHE A 181 -12.72 15.21 9.54
CA PHE A 181 -12.18 14.04 8.86
C PHE A 181 -10.79 14.32 8.29
N ILE A 182 -9.81 13.53 8.70
CA ILE A 182 -8.44 13.58 8.21
C ILE A 182 -8.03 12.23 7.61
N PRO A 183 -7.19 12.21 6.56
CA PRO A 183 -6.67 10.97 6.01
C PRO A 183 -5.65 10.35 6.96
N LEU A 184 -5.65 9.03 7.07
CA LEU A 184 -4.49 8.28 7.56
C LEU A 184 -3.65 7.83 6.38
N SER A 185 -2.32 7.96 6.49
CA SER A 185 -1.41 7.47 5.45
C SER A 185 -1.45 5.93 5.37
N GLY A 186 -1.00 5.37 4.24
CA GLY A 186 -0.88 3.92 4.10
C GLY A 186 0.04 3.29 5.16
N ASN A 187 1.09 4.01 5.58
CA ASN A 187 1.94 3.61 6.70
C ASN A 187 1.16 3.55 8.02
N GLN A 188 0.42 4.60 8.36
CA GLN A 188 -0.38 4.68 9.59
C GLN A 188 -1.48 3.62 9.61
N THR A 189 -2.20 3.47 8.52
CA THR A 189 -3.24 2.44 8.35
C THR A 189 -2.66 1.03 8.45
N GLY A 190 -1.50 0.79 7.81
CA GLY A 190 -0.83 -0.50 7.83
C GLY A 190 -0.35 -0.93 9.22
N VAL A 191 0.19 0.00 10.02
CA VAL A 191 0.61 -0.34 11.40
C VAL A 191 -0.58 -0.56 12.32
N LEU A 192 -1.69 0.18 12.14
CA LEU A 192 -2.94 -0.07 12.86
C LEU A 192 -3.48 -1.47 12.55
N LEU A 193 -3.55 -1.84 11.26
CA LEU A 193 -3.97 -3.17 10.85
C LEU A 193 -3.06 -4.26 11.41
N LEU A 194 -1.74 -4.07 11.35
CA LEU A 194 -0.79 -5.06 11.84
C LEU A 194 -0.95 -5.31 13.35
N ASP A 195 -1.02 -4.24 14.17
CA ASP A 195 -1.23 -4.37 15.62
C ASP A 195 -2.59 -5.01 15.94
N TYR A 196 -3.64 -4.57 15.24
CA TYR A 196 -5.00 -5.13 15.38
C TYR A 196 -5.04 -6.63 15.06
N LEU A 197 -4.51 -7.03 13.89
CA LEU A 197 -4.49 -8.43 13.45
C LEU A 197 -3.73 -9.34 14.41
N ILE A 198 -2.55 -8.90 14.85
CA ILE A 198 -1.76 -9.65 15.84
C ILE A 198 -2.56 -9.78 17.14
N GLY A 199 -3.15 -8.69 17.62
CA GLY A 199 -3.96 -8.66 18.83
C GLY A 199 -5.20 -9.56 18.72
N ALA A 200 -5.94 -9.48 17.63
CA ALA A 200 -7.13 -10.29 17.37
C ALA A 200 -6.79 -11.79 17.31
N LYS A 201 -5.75 -12.15 16.56
CA LYS A 201 -5.28 -13.55 16.46
C LYS A 201 -4.75 -14.08 17.79
N LYS A 202 -4.09 -13.27 18.62
CA LYS A 202 -3.68 -13.63 19.98
C LYS A 202 -4.90 -13.92 20.87
N ARG A 203 -5.92 -13.05 20.84
CA ARG A 203 -7.16 -13.23 21.61
C ARG A 203 -7.92 -14.51 21.19
N ALA A 204 -7.92 -14.79 19.91
CA ALA A 204 -8.55 -16.00 19.35
C ALA A 204 -7.69 -17.28 19.49
N GLY A 205 -6.42 -17.17 19.92
CA GLY A 205 -5.51 -18.31 19.96
C GLY A 205 -5.09 -18.85 18.58
N THR A 206 -5.21 -18.03 17.53
CA THR A 206 -4.96 -18.42 16.12
C THR A 206 -3.69 -17.79 15.55
N LEU A 207 -2.90 -17.03 16.34
CA LEU A 207 -1.64 -16.51 15.86
C LEU A 207 -0.64 -17.65 15.62
N PRO A 208 -0.13 -17.84 14.39
CA PRO A 208 0.88 -18.85 14.12
C PRO A 208 2.15 -18.63 14.94
N GLN A 209 2.82 -19.70 15.38
CA GLN A 209 4.10 -19.60 16.10
C GLN A 209 5.20 -18.96 15.24
N ASN A 210 5.18 -19.22 13.92
CA ASN A 210 6.09 -18.66 12.93
C ASN A 210 5.42 -17.53 12.14
N ALA A 211 4.60 -16.70 12.80
CA ALA A 211 3.90 -15.59 12.14
C ALA A 211 4.87 -14.60 11.52
N VAL A 212 4.57 -14.16 10.30
CA VAL A 212 5.36 -13.22 9.50
C VAL A 212 4.50 -12.07 9.02
N ALA A 213 5.08 -10.86 9.07
CA ALA A 213 4.58 -9.67 8.36
C ALA A 213 5.58 -9.31 7.24
N LEU A 214 5.07 -8.85 6.10
CA LEU A 214 5.88 -8.34 5.00
C LEU A 214 5.61 -6.85 4.78
N LYS A 215 6.67 -6.08 4.53
CA LYS A 215 6.59 -4.67 4.14
C LYS A 215 7.65 -4.35 3.08
N THR A 216 7.52 -3.20 2.42
CA THR A 216 8.57 -2.77 1.49
C THR A 216 9.72 -2.08 2.22
N ILE A 217 10.87 -1.98 1.55
CA ILE A 217 12.04 -1.22 2.04
C ILE A 217 11.76 0.26 2.27
N VAL A 218 10.67 0.80 1.70
CA VAL A 218 10.24 2.21 1.81
C VAL A 218 9.04 2.39 2.75
N THR A 219 8.52 1.31 3.33
CA THR A 219 7.43 1.33 4.31
C THR A 219 8.00 1.56 5.71
N THR A 220 7.24 2.20 6.59
CA THR A 220 7.66 2.61 7.94
C THR A 220 8.32 1.52 8.77
N GLU A 221 9.38 1.87 9.51
CA GLU A 221 10.02 0.95 10.46
C GLU A 221 9.18 0.72 11.73
N MET A 222 8.12 1.50 11.95
CA MET A 222 7.15 1.22 13.00
C MET A 222 6.52 -0.17 12.87
N ALA A 223 6.27 -0.64 11.64
CA ALA A 223 5.77 -1.99 11.40
C ALA A 223 6.71 -3.07 11.93
N ARG A 224 8.02 -2.92 11.70
CA ARG A 224 9.03 -3.83 12.27
C ARG A 224 9.01 -3.80 13.79
N LYS A 225 8.87 -2.61 14.39
CA LYS A 225 8.78 -2.46 15.86
C LYS A 225 7.54 -3.15 16.41
N VAL A 226 6.37 -2.95 15.78
CA VAL A 226 5.12 -3.62 16.16
C VAL A 226 5.29 -5.14 16.09
N ALA A 227 5.78 -5.66 14.98
CA ALA A 227 6.00 -7.09 14.79
C ALA A 227 6.96 -7.67 15.86
N GLN A 228 8.13 -7.06 16.02
CA GLN A 228 9.17 -7.50 16.95
C GLN A 228 8.67 -7.57 18.41
N VAL A 229 8.00 -6.54 18.89
CA VAL A 229 7.47 -6.51 20.27
C VAL A 229 6.42 -7.59 20.49
N ASN A 230 5.73 -7.99 19.41
CA ASN A 230 4.69 -9.00 19.46
C ASN A 230 5.14 -10.44 19.12
N GLY A 231 6.43 -10.66 18.86
CA GLY A 231 6.99 -11.97 18.52
C GLY A 231 6.69 -12.42 17.09
N VAL A 232 6.43 -11.46 16.18
CA VAL A 232 6.19 -11.69 14.76
C VAL A 232 7.43 -11.30 13.97
N THR A 233 7.86 -12.14 13.02
CA THR A 233 8.99 -11.82 12.14
C THR A 233 8.54 -10.81 11.08
N CYS A 234 9.36 -9.77 10.80
CA CYS A 234 9.06 -8.80 9.77
C CYS A 234 10.16 -8.76 8.72
N TYR A 235 9.82 -9.10 7.47
CA TYR A 235 10.74 -9.03 6.34
C TYR A 235 10.46 -7.81 5.47
N ASP A 236 11.54 -7.26 4.90
CA ASP A 236 11.47 -6.27 3.83
C ASP A 236 11.47 -6.96 2.48
N THR A 237 10.75 -6.36 1.52
CA THR A 237 10.81 -6.71 0.10
C THR A 237 11.06 -5.45 -0.73
N PHE A 238 11.36 -5.59 -2.00
CA PHE A 238 11.24 -4.46 -2.91
C PHE A 238 9.80 -4.00 -3.06
N THR A 239 9.60 -2.78 -3.54
CA THR A 239 8.28 -2.22 -3.84
C THR A 239 7.61 -2.99 -4.97
N GLY A 240 6.36 -3.38 -4.76
CA GLY A 240 5.54 -4.18 -5.66
C GLY A 240 5.16 -5.52 -5.05
N PHE A 241 3.86 -5.81 -5.07
CA PHE A 241 3.32 -7.03 -4.44
C PHE A 241 3.85 -8.34 -5.01
N LYS A 242 4.35 -8.34 -6.26
CA LYS A 242 5.04 -9.49 -6.83
C LYS A 242 6.22 -9.98 -5.99
N PHE A 243 6.97 -9.06 -5.36
CA PHE A 243 8.08 -9.43 -4.47
C PHE A 243 7.59 -9.92 -3.09
N MET A 244 6.46 -9.38 -2.62
CA MET A 244 5.82 -9.90 -1.40
C MET A 244 5.24 -11.29 -1.65
N ALA A 245 4.60 -11.52 -2.79
CA ALA A 245 4.10 -12.83 -3.19
C ALA A 245 5.22 -13.86 -3.34
N GLU A 246 6.34 -13.50 -3.98
CA GLU A 246 7.53 -14.34 -4.09
C GLU A 246 8.07 -14.73 -2.71
N LYS A 247 8.24 -13.75 -1.80
CA LYS A 247 8.71 -14.02 -0.43
C LYS A 247 7.72 -14.88 0.34
N LYS A 248 6.41 -14.63 0.21
CA LYS A 248 5.36 -15.45 0.81
C LYS A 248 5.42 -16.89 0.30
N ASN A 249 5.51 -17.10 -1.02
CA ASN A 249 5.61 -18.42 -1.63
C ASN A 249 6.87 -19.17 -1.12
N GLN A 250 8.01 -18.49 -0.99
CA GLN A 250 9.24 -19.06 -0.42
C GLN A 250 9.03 -19.54 1.01
N LEU A 251 8.48 -18.68 1.89
CA LEU A 251 8.25 -19.00 3.30
C LEU A 251 7.24 -20.13 3.51
N GLU A 252 6.25 -20.24 2.63
CA GLU A 252 5.26 -21.32 2.64
C GLU A 252 5.84 -22.64 2.14
N ALA A 253 6.68 -22.60 1.09
CA ALA A 253 7.29 -23.77 0.49
C ALA A 253 8.27 -24.48 1.45
N ASP A 254 9.05 -23.70 2.22
CA ASP A 254 10.02 -24.23 3.19
C ASP A 254 9.46 -24.37 4.62
N GLY A 255 8.22 -23.90 4.86
CA GLY A 255 7.56 -23.94 6.16
C GLY A 255 8.16 -23.00 7.21
N SER A 256 9.07 -22.10 6.83
CA SER A 256 9.78 -21.20 7.74
C SER A 256 8.93 -20.05 8.27
N GLY A 257 7.82 -19.71 7.61
CA GLY A 257 6.95 -18.62 8.03
C GLY A 257 5.53 -18.69 7.48
N LYS A 258 4.56 -18.27 8.31
CA LYS A 258 3.17 -18.05 7.91
C LYS A 258 2.91 -16.58 7.83
N VAL A 259 2.75 -16.04 6.62
CA VAL A 259 2.47 -14.62 6.40
C VAL A 259 1.05 -14.31 6.83
N ILE A 260 0.89 -13.42 7.81
CA ILE A 260 -0.41 -12.99 8.34
C ILE A 260 -0.87 -11.66 7.76
N PHE A 261 0.07 -10.86 7.26
CA PHE A 261 -0.20 -9.53 6.70
C PHE A 261 0.96 -9.05 5.84
N SER A 262 0.64 -8.42 4.72
CA SER A 262 1.61 -7.72 3.86
C SER A 262 1.04 -6.39 3.42
N TYR A 263 1.87 -5.33 3.36
CA TYR A 263 1.37 -4.03 2.93
C TYR A 263 2.46 -3.11 2.36
N GLU A 264 2.01 -2.17 1.57
CA GLU A 264 2.81 -1.05 1.05
C GLU A 264 2.31 0.28 1.61
N GLU A 265 3.21 1.25 1.74
CA GLU A 265 2.91 2.62 2.13
C GLU A 265 1.89 3.31 1.19
N SER A 266 1.74 2.78 -0.02
CA SER A 266 0.83 3.27 -1.06
C SER A 266 -0.57 2.66 -0.99
N TYR A 267 -1.07 2.37 0.22
CA TYR A 267 -2.45 1.94 0.50
C TYR A 267 -2.83 0.56 -0.03
N GLY A 268 -1.86 -0.27 -0.39
CA GLY A 268 -2.07 -1.67 -0.78
C GLY A 268 -1.89 -2.61 0.42
N TYR A 269 -2.86 -3.51 0.62
CA TYR A 269 -2.87 -4.48 1.72
C TYR A 269 -3.22 -5.87 1.20
N MET A 270 -2.55 -6.90 1.71
CA MET A 270 -2.84 -8.30 1.41
C MET A 270 -3.03 -9.07 2.71
N LEU A 271 -4.19 -9.69 2.84
CA LEU A 271 -4.59 -10.53 3.95
C LEU A 271 -5.04 -11.90 3.42
N GLY A 272 -4.77 -12.96 4.19
CA GLY A 272 -5.16 -14.31 3.79
C GLY A 272 -4.22 -14.96 2.78
N ASP A 273 -4.65 -16.13 2.30
CA ASP A 273 -3.83 -17.01 1.44
C ASP A 273 -4.42 -17.22 0.06
N TYR A 274 -5.63 -16.71 -0.20
CA TYR A 274 -6.38 -16.94 -1.43
C TYR A 274 -6.02 -16.00 -2.58
N VAL A 275 -5.31 -14.89 -2.30
CA VAL A 275 -4.78 -13.96 -3.30
C VAL A 275 -3.28 -13.74 -3.09
N ARG A 276 -2.59 -13.35 -4.16
CA ARG A 276 -1.14 -13.05 -4.18
C ARG A 276 -0.86 -11.60 -4.59
N ASP A 277 -1.84 -10.74 -4.44
CA ASP A 277 -1.77 -9.30 -4.69
C ASP A 277 -2.60 -8.57 -3.64
N LYS A 278 -2.59 -7.24 -3.70
CA LYS A 278 -3.44 -6.36 -2.91
C LYS A 278 -4.92 -6.66 -3.17
N ASP A 279 -5.73 -6.58 -2.14
CA ASP A 279 -7.17 -6.75 -2.26
C ASP A 279 -7.91 -5.74 -1.37
N ALA A 280 -8.57 -4.78 -2.02
CA ALA A 280 -9.34 -3.77 -1.32
C ALA A 280 -10.60 -4.32 -0.67
N VAL A 281 -11.18 -5.41 -1.18
CA VAL A 281 -12.42 -5.98 -0.61
C VAL A 281 -12.14 -6.52 0.80
N THR A 282 -11.09 -7.35 0.93
CA THR A 282 -10.68 -7.86 2.23
C THR A 282 -10.11 -6.77 3.13
N ALA A 283 -9.32 -5.85 2.58
CA ALA A 283 -8.78 -4.75 3.36
C ALA A 283 -9.91 -3.88 3.93
N ALA A 284 -10.93 -3.53 3.13
CA ALA A 284 -12.11 -2.80 3.58
C ALA A 284 -12.87 -3.52 4.69
N LEU A 285 -13.05 -4.84 4.54
CA LEU A 285 -13.69 -5.69 5.54
C LEU A 285 -12.96 -5.60 6.89
N VAL A 286 -11.65 -5.86 6.91
CA VAL A 286 -10.86 -5.90 8.15
C VAL A 286 -10.61 -4.50 8.73
N LEU A 287 -10.48 -3.46 7.90
CA LEU A 287 -10.43 -2.07 8.36
C LEU A 287 -11.72 -1.66 9.07
N THR A 288 -12.87 -2.08 8.54
CA THR A 288 -14.17 -1.82 9.16
C THR A 288 -14.34 -2.58 10.47
N GLU A 289 -13.94 -3.85 10.51
CA GLU A 289 -13.89 -4.66 11.74
C GLU A 289 -13.01 -3.98 12.81
N MET A 290 -11.81 -3.55 12.44
CA MET A 290 -10.89 -2.81 13.32
C MET A 290 -11.51 -1.51 13.83
N ALA A 291 -12.13 -0.71 12.95
CA ALA A 291 -12.78 0.53 13.34
C ALA A 291 -13.92 0.29 14.32
N ALA A 292 -14.75 -0.72 14.08
CA ALA A 292 -15.82 -1.13 14.98
C ALA A 292 -15.29 -1.64 16.32
N TRP A 293 -14.19 -2.39 16.33
CA TRP A 293 -13.55 -2.88 17.55
C TRP A 293 -13.08 -1.74 18.46
N TYR A 294 -12.43 -0.71 17.86
CA TYR A 294 -12.02 0.49 18.62
C TYR A 294 -13.22 1.34 19.04
N ALA A 295 -14.23 1.52 18.17
CA ALA A 295 -15.46 2.22 18.51
C ALA A 295 -16.18 1.57 19.71
N GLY A 296 -16.18 0.23 19.78
CA GLY A 296 -16.71 -0.53 20.92
C GLY A 296 -15.98 -0.29 22.26
N GLN A 297 -14.82 0.37 22.21
CA GLN A 297 -14.02 0.81 23.36
C GLN A 297 -14.10 2.33 23.58
N GLY A 298 -14.93 3.05 22.80
CA GLY A 298 -15.05 4.51 22.85
C GLY A 298 -13.86 5.25 22.22
N MET A 299 -13.14 4.62 21.29
CA MET A 299 -11.97 5.18 20.61
C MET A 299 -12.24 5.33 19.11
N THR A 300 -11.75 6.42 18.54
CA THR A 300 -11.60 6.55 17.09
C THR A 300 -10.32 5.85 16.62
N LEU A 301 -10.15 5.64 15.30
CA LEU A 301 -8.86 5.16 14.77
C LEU A 301 -7.74 6.21 14.91
N TYR A 302 -8.08 7.49 15.04
CA TYR A 302 -7.11 8.53 15.43
C TYR A 302 -6.56 8.27 16.82
N ASP A 303 -7.44 8.03 17.80
CA ASP A 303 -7.05 7.73 19.19
C ASP A 303 -6.21 6.45 19.25
N ALA A 304 -6.62 5.43 18.49
CA ALA A 304 -5.88 4.19 18.36
C ALA A 304 -4.45 4.41 17.84
N LEU A 305 -4.28 5.26 16.82
CA LEU A 305 -2.97 5.61 16.28
C LEU A 305 -2.11 6.34 17.33
N GLN A 306 -2.70 7.28 18.09
CA GLN A 306 -1.98 7.96 19.18
C GLN A 306 -1.53 6.96 20.27
N ALA A 307 -2.39 5.99 20.60
CA ALA A 307 -2.03 4.91 21.53
C ALA A 307 -0.89 4.03 20.99
N LEU A 308 -0.86 3.75 19.68
CA LEU A 308 0.26 3.03 19.05
C LEU A 308 1.56 3.84 19.13
N PHE A 309 1.52 5.14 18.86
CA PHE A 309 2.70 6.01 19.02
C PHE A 309 3.23 6.01 20.45
N ALA A 310 2.34 6.09 21.46
CA ALA A 310 2.73 6.00 22.86
C ALA A 310 3.37 4.64 23.20
N LYS A 311 2.89 3.56 22.59
CA LYS A 311 3.36 2.18 22.84
C LYS A 311 4.66 1.83 22.14
N TYR A 312 4.83 2.25 20.88
CA TYR A 312 5.91 1.80 20.00
C TYR A 312 6.93 2.87 19.64
N GLY A 313 6.68 4.13 19.96
CA GLY A 313 7.47 5.30 19.58
C GLY A 313 6.83 6.09 18.45
N PHE A 314 7.33 7.30 18.23
CA PHE A 314 6.81 8.22 17.21
C PHE A 314 7.57 8.06 15.90
N TYR A 315 6.81 7.94 14.82
CA TYR A 315 7.31 7.83 13.45
C TYR A 315 6.64 8.88 12.58
N GLY A 316 7.37 9.39 11.61
CA GLY A 316 6.88 10.35 10.63
C GLY A 316 7.46 10.05 9.26
N GLU A 317 6.62 10.05 8.25
CA GLU A 317 7.02 9.68 6.89
C GLU A 317 6.60 10.75 5.88
N ARG A 318 7.41 10.89 4.83
CA ARG A 318 7.08 11.70 3.66
C ARG A 318 7.77 11.17 2.42
N THR A 319 7.04 11.13 1.32
CA THR A 319 7.59 10.83 -0.01
C THR A 319 7.61 12.11 -0.84
N LEU A 320 8.78 12.45 -1.38
CA LEU A 320 8.93 13.53 -2.35
C LEU A 320 9.11 12.95 -3.74
N ASN A 321 8.44 13.56 -4.72
CA ASN A 321 8.60 13.25 -6.14
C ASN A 321 9.43 14.36 -6.79
N LEU A 322 10.70 14.08 -7.05
CA LEU A 322 11.62 15.00 -7.73
C LEU A 322 11.47 14.77 -9.23
N VAL A 323 10.58 15.53 -9.88
CA VAL A 323 10.41 15.47 -11.34
C VAL A 323 11.61 16.11 -12.00
N MET A 324 12.19 15.43 -13.01
CA MET A 324 13.29 15.88 -13.83
C MET A 324 12.74 16.29 -15.21
N PRO A 325 12.29 17.56 -15.39
CA PRO A 325 11.63 17.97 -16.62
C PRO A 325 12.61 18.07 -17.79
N GLY A 326 12.09 17.90 -19.00
CA GLY A 326 12.85 18.04 -20.24
C GLY A 326 13.21 16.70 -20.88
N LEU A 327 13.71 16.77 -22.13
CA LEU A 327 14.11 15.60 -22.91
C LEU A 327 15.30 14.84 -22.31
N ASP A 328 16.08 15.51 -21.45
CA ASP A 328 17.23 14.97 -20.74
C ASP A 328 16.89 14.45 -19.34
N GLY A 329 15.63 14.44 -18.95
CA GLY A 329 15.18 14.06 -17.62
C GLY A 329 15.66 12.67 -17.18
N LEU A 330 15.61 11.67 -18.05
CA LEU A 330 16.10 10.32 -17.77
C LEU A 330 17.63 10.30 -17.57
N GLN A 331 18.37 11.10 -18.34
CA GLN A 331 19.84 11.22 -18.18
C GLN A 331 20.20 11.89 -16.86
N LYS A 332 19.49 12.96 -16.48
CA LYS A 332 19.66 13.64 -15.18
C LYS A 332 19.38 12.70 -14.02
N MET A 333 18.31 11.92 -14.11
CA MET A 333 17.96 10.92 -13.10
C MET A 333 19.05 9.85 -12.95
N LYS A 334 19.58 9.34 -14.06
CA LYS A 334 20.71 8.39 -14.05
C LYS A 334 21.96 9.02 -13.45
N ALA A 335 22.33 10.23 -13.89
CA ALA A 335 23.50 10.96 -13.39
C ALA A 335 23.42 11.23 -11.88
N LEU A 336 22.22 11.55 -11.35
CA LEU A 336 22.03 11.71 -9.91
C LEU A 336 22.38 10.42 -9.16
N MET A 337 21.85 9.28 -9.60
CA MET A 337 22.11 8.00 -8.93
C MET A 337 23.59 7.59 -9.04
N ASP A 338 24.21 7.80 -10.20
CA ASP A 338 25.63 7.52 -10.41
C ASP A 338 26.51 8.42 -9.51
N ASN A 339 26.17 9.71 -9.36
CA ASN A 339 26.88 10.64 -8.49
C ASN A 339 26.76 10.27 -7.01
N LEU A 340 25.57 9.87 -6.54
CA LEU A 340 25.35 9.42 -5.16
C LEU A 340 26.16 8.15 -4.83
N ARG A 341 26.44 7.31 -5.83
CA ARG A 341 27.31 6.13 -5.69
C ARG A 341 28.79 6.49 -5.72
N ALA A 342 29.18 7.32 -6.68
CA ALA A 342 30.59 7.72 -6.88
C ALA A 342 31.13 8.59 -5.74
N LYS A 343 30.25 9.40 -5.12
CA LYS A 343 30.59 10.31 -4.00
C LYS A 343 29.69 9.99 -2.80
N PRO A 344 29.97 8.89 -2.06
CA PRO A 344 29.14 8.51 -0.93
C PRO A 344 29.03 9.62 0.11
N LEU A 345 27.78 9.87 0.53
CA LEU A 345 27.49 10.87 1.54
C LEU A 345 27.89 10.36 2.93
N THR A 346 28.63 11.14 3.69
CA THR A 346 28.98 10.88 5.09
C THR A 346 28.12 11.70 6.05
N GLU A 347 27.44 12.72 5.52
CA GLU A 347 26.53 13.61 6.26
C GLU A 347 25.39 14.03 5.35
N ILE A 348 24.19 14.15 5.90
CA ILE A 348 22.99 14.65 5.23
C ILE A 348 22.28 15.65 6.15
N ALA A 349 22.11 16.89 5.68
CA ALA A 349 21.46 17.98 6.42
C ALA A 349 22.05 18.21 7.83
N GLY A 350 23.36 18.08 7.99
CA GLY A 350 24.05 18.25 9.26
C GLY A 350 24.04 17.02 10.18
N VAL A 351 23.51 15.87 9.70
CA VAL A 351 23.44 14.63 10.47
C VAL A 351 24.30 13.55 9.83
N ALA A 352 25.13 12.87 10.63
CA ALA A 352 26.05 11.84 10.17
C ALA A 352 25.29 10.64 9.59
N VAL A 353 25.79 10.11 8.47
CA VAL A 353 25.36 8.86 7.86
C VAL A 353 26.09 7.71 8.55
N LEU A 354 25.37 6.84 9.22
CA LEU A 354 25.92 5.65 9.89
C LEU A 354 26.06 4.47 8.94
N GLY A 355 25.10 4.28 8.05
CA GLY A 355 25.07 3.16 7.13
C GLY A 355 24.50 3.54 5.78
N ARG A 356 24.98 2.85 4.74
CA ARG A 356 24.50 3.00 3.36
C ARG A 356 24.24 1.64 2.75
N LYS A 357 22.99 1.41 2.32
CA LYS A 357 22.63 0.24 1.54
C LYS A 357 22.51 0.60 0.06
N ASP A 358 23.23 -0.13 -0.80
CA ASP A 358 23.02 -0.10 -2.24
C ASP A 358 22.38 -1.40 -2.68
N TYR A 359 21.09 -1.30 -3.04
CA TYR A 359 20.34 -2.47 -3.46
C TYR A 359 20.63 -2.90 -4.91
N ALA A 360 21.42 -2.12 -5.67
CA ALA A 360 21.82 -2.52 -7.01
C ALA A 360 22.79 -3.71 -6.97
N ASP A 361 23.76 -3.68 -6.06
CA ASP A 361 24.77 -4.73 -5.87
C ASP A 361 24.62 -5.54 -4.58
N GLY A 362 23.61 -5.22 -3.75
CA GLY A 362 23.32 -5.90 -2.51
C GLY A 362 24.36 -5.65 -1.42
N THR A 363 24.90 -4.43 -1.29
CA THR A 363 25.86 -4.06 -0.27
C THR A 363 25.27 -3.23 0.84
N ASP A 364 25.65 -3.53 2.09
CA ASP A 364 25.41 -2.71 3.28
C ASP A 364 26.74 -2.26 3.84
N THR A 365 27.01 -0.94 3.79
CA THR A 365 28.30 -0.35 4.19
C THR A 365 28.12 0.39 5.50
N GLU A 366 28.91 0.04 6.52
CA GLU A 366 29.08 0.86 7.73
C GLU A 366 30.01 2.03 7.40
N VAL A 367 29.51 3.26 7.47
CA VAL A 367 30.25 4.45 6.98
C VAL A 367 31.49 4.75 7.81
N ALA A 368 31.43 4.54 9.14
CA ALA A 368 32.54 4.85 10.05
C ALA A 368 33.78 3.95 9.84
N THR A 369 33.58 2.67 9.53
CA THR A 369 34.64 1.67 9.39
C THR A 369 34.94 1.31 7.93
N GLY A 370 34.03 1.61 7.02
CA GLY A 370 34.07 1.14 5.64
C GLY A 370 33.77 -0.35 5.47
N ALA A 371 33.34 -1.04 6.53
CA ALA A 371 33.00 -2.46 6.48
C ALA A 371 31.77 -2.68 5.58
N ILE A 372 31.87 -3.69 4.71
CA ILE A 372 30.82 -4.04 3.76
C ILE A 372 30.31 -5.45 4.05
N THR A 373 28.98 -5.58 4.18
CA THR A 373 28.29 -6.86 4.25
C THR A 373 27.38 -7.07 3.05
N LYS A 374 27.13 -8.31 2.65
CA LYS A 374 26.20 -8.63 1.57
C LYS A 374 24.78 -8.77 2.11
N MET A 375 23.83 -8.26 1.35
CA MET A 375 22.41 -8.37 1.63
C MET A 375 21.75 -9.42 0.71
N GLU A 376 20.68 -10.04 1.17
CA GLU A 376 19.82 -10.93 0.35
C GLU A 376 19.11 -10.14 -0.76
N LEU A 377 18.58 -8.95 -0.41
CA LEU A 377 17.90 -8.07 -1.38
C LEU A 377 18.94 -7.35 -2.26
N CYS A 378 18.96 -7.67 -3.56
CA CYS A 378 19.82 -7.04 -4.56
C CYS A 378 19.12 -6.98 -5.93
N GLY A 379 19.69 -6.21 -6.86
CA GLY A 379 19.19 -6.08 -8.25
C GLY A 379 18.16 -4.96 -8.45
N SER A 380 18.01 -4.03 -7.51
CA SER A 380 17.14 -2.85 -7.64
C SER A 380 17.92 -1.55 -7.50
N ASN A 381 17.68 -0.59 -8.41
CA ASN A 381 18.37 0.70 -8.39
C ASN A 381 17.86 1.61 -7.25
N VAL A 382 18.19 1.27 -6.01
CA VAL A 382 17.77 1.99 -4.80
C VAL A 382 18.96 2.20 -3.88
N LEU A 383 19.07 3.40 -3.28
CA LEU A 383 20.00 3.72 -2.22
C LEU A 383 19.24 4.03 -0.93
N LYS A 384 19.67 3.48 0.20
CA LYS A 384 19.14 3.78 1.53
C LYS A 384 20.27 4.26 2.44
N TYR A 385 20.04 5.38 3.10
CA TYR A 385 20.95 5.98 4.08
C TYR A 385 20.33 5.89 5.47
N LYS A 386 21.05 5.32 6.42
CA LYS A 386 20.69 5.29 7.83
C LYS A 386 21.43 6.41 8.56
N LEU A 387 20.68 7.32 9.18
CA LEU A 387 21.23 8.50 9.85
C LEU A 387 21.38 8.28 11.36
N ALA A 388 22.29 9.07 11.98
CA ALA A 388 22.58 8.99 13.40
C ALA A 388 21.40 9.36 14.31
N ASP A 389 20.44 10.12 13.80
CA ASP A 389 19.23 10.53 14.51
C ASP A 389 18.07 9.52 14.39
N GLY A 390 18.32 8.33 13.80
CA GLY A 390 17.35 7.27 13.60
C GLY A 390 16.47 7.41 12.34
N THR A 391 16.73 8.42 11.51
CA THR A 391 16.01 8.58 10.23
C THR A 391 16.65 7.71 9.14
N ASP A 392 15.79 7.06 8.33
CA ASP A 392 16.19 6.43 7.08
C ASP A 392 15.74 7.30 5.89
N LEU A 393 16.66 7.53 4.95
CA LEU A 393 16.39 8.20 3.67
C LEU A 393 16.60 7.22 2.53
N ILE A 394 15.60 7.09 1.64
CA ILE A 394 15.68 6.18 0.51
C ILE A 394 15.52 6.97 -0.79
N VAL A 395 16.46 6.80 -1.71
CA VAL A 395 16.45 7.43 -3.04
C VAL A 395 16.22 6.36 -4.10
N ARG A 396 15.13 6.52 -4.86
CA ARG A 396 14.70 5.53 -5.87
C ARG A 396 14.25 6.23 -7.14
N PRO A 397 14.91 6.00 -8.29
CA PRO A 397 14.41 6.48 -9.56
C PRO A 397 13.15 5.73 -9.99
N SER A 398 12.25 6.42 -10.70
CA SER A 398 11.10 5.77 -11.34
C SER A 398 11.58 4.93 -12.53
N GLY A 399 10.95 3.78 -12.76
CA GLY A 399 11.22 2.96 -13.95
C GLY A 399 10.52 3.43 -15.22
N THR A 400 9.50 4.28 -15.09
CA THR A 400 8.60 4.64 -16.22
C THR A 400 8.53 6.13 -16.52
N GLU A 401 8.97 6.97 -15.58
CA GLU A 401 8.86 8.44 -15.68
C GLU A 401 10.17 9.11 -15.26
N PRO A 402 10.51 10.28 -15.81
CA PRO A 402 11.72 11.02 -15.43
C PRO A 402 11.55 11.70 -14.05
N LYS A 403 11.46 10.90 -13.01
CA LYS A 403 11.34 11.36 -11.61
C LYS A 403 12.11 10.45 -10.66
N VAL A 404 12.64 11.04 -9.60
CA VAL A 404 13.24 10.33 -8.47
C VAL A 404 12.35 10.50 -7.26
N LYS A 405 12.02 9.39 -6.59
CA LYS A 405 11.34 9.40 -5.31
C LYS A 405 12.37 9.43 -4.19
N VAL A 406 12.16 10.33 -3.22
CA VAL A 406 12.91 10.34 -1.97
C VAL A 406 11.94 10.06 -0.84
N TYR A 407 12.15 8.95 -0.14
CA TYR A 407 11.36 8.57 1.02
C TYR A 407 12.11 8.97 2.27
N ILE A 408 11.43 9.64 3.17
CA ILE A 408 11.91 10.05 4.49
C ILE A 408 11.14 9.22 5.50
N LEU A 409 11.85 8.41 6.28
CA LEU A 409 11.30 7.59 7.34
C LEU A 409 11.94 8.03 8.65
N ALA A 410 11.32 8.99 9.34
CA ALA A 410 11.84 9.59 10.56
C ALA A 410 11.32 8.86 11.81
N GLN A 411 12.16 8.81 12.84
CA GLN A 411 11.81 8.39 14.18
C GLN A 411 12.19 9.49 15.18
N GLY A 412 11.38 9.69 16.21
CA GLY A 412 11.62 10.72 17.22
C GLY A 412 10.98 10.40 18.57
N GLU A 413 11.28 11.22 19.57
CA GLU A 413 10.71 11.09 20.91
C GLU A 413 9.29 11.67 21.01
N THR A 414 8.90 12.53 20.06
CA THR A 414 7.57 13.12 19.96
C THR A 414 7.15 13.26 18.51
N GLN A 415 5.84 13.42 18.27
CA GLN A 415 5.32 13.68 16.93
C GLN A 415 5.87 14.99 16.33
N ALA A 416 6.04 16.02 17.14
CA ALA A 416 6.63 17.29 16.72
C ALA A 416 8.11 17.11 16.28
N ALA A 417 8.89 16.31 17.01
CA ALA A 417 10.27 15.99 16.65
C ALA A 417 10.34 15.23 15.33
N CYS A 418 9.45 14.26 15.09
CA CYS A 418 9.36 13.57 13.80
C CYS A 418 9.01 14.53 12.66
N ALA A 419 8.03 15.41 12.86
CA ALA A 419 7.62 16.39 11.85
C ALA A 419 8.78 17.34 11.50
N ALA A 420 9.53 17.83 12.50
CA ALA A 420 10.69 18.68 12.28
C ALA A 420 11.78 17.98 11.44
N LYS A 421 12.08 16.71 11.73
CA LYS A 421 13.01 15.90 10.93
C LYS A 421 12.52 15.71 9.50
N VAL A 422 11.23 15.41 9.32
CA VAL A 422 10.63 15.25 7.98
C VAL A 422 10.82 16.54 7.16
N GLU A 423 10.56 17.71 7.71
CA GLU A 423 10.76 18.99 7.01
C GLU A 423 12.25 19.26 6.73
N GLN A 424 13.16 18.99 7.67
CA GLN A 424 14.60 19.12 7.48
C GLN A 424 15.10 18.30 6.28
N TYR A 425 14.70 17.01 6.22
CA TYR A 425 15.14 16.13 5.14
C TYR A 425 14.39 16.36 3.84
N ALA A 426 13.15 16.87 3.88
CA ALA A 426 12.45 17.32 2.69
C ALA A 426 13.19 18.50 2.02
N ALA A 427 13.63 19.47 2.81
CA ALA A 427 14.44 20.58 2.31
C ALA A 427 15.77 20.11 1.68
N TRP A 428 16.44 19.14 2.30
CA TRP A 428 17.63 18.52 1.70
C TRP A 428 17.32 17.79 0.39
N ALA A 429 16.25 16.99 0.36
CA ALA A 429 15.87 16.22 -0.83
C ALA A 429 15.63 17.13 -2.05
N GLU A 430 15.03 18.31 -1.85
CA GLU A 430 14.84 19.29 -2.91
C GLU A 430 16.16 19.79 -3.52
N THR A 431 17.28 19.76 -2.78
CA THR A 431 18.60 20.10 -3.32
C THR A 431 19.11 19.12 -4.37
N LEU A 432 18.57 17.88 -4.40
CA LEU A 432 18.94 16.85 -5.37
C LEU A 432 18.39 17.12 -6.79
N ARG A 433 17.52 18.12 -6.95
CA ARG A 433 17.03 18.57 -8.28
C ARG A 433 18.07 19.37 -9.07
N LYS A 434 19.09 19.90 -8.39
CA LYS A 434 20.16 20.74 -8.95
C LYS A 434 21.32 19.89 -9.44
#